data_6797dde5f2d5c0058f3034927618b1ad
#
_entry.id   6797dde5f2d5c0058f3034927618b1ad
#
_cell.length_a   1.000
_cell.length_b   1.000
_cell.length_c   1.000
_cell.angle_alpha   90.00
_cell.angle_beta   90.00
_cell.angle_gamma   90.00
#
_symmetry.space_group_name_H-M   'P 1'
#
loop_
_entity.id
_entity.type
_entity.pdbx_description
1 polymer ?
#
loop_
_entity_poly.entity_id
_entity_poly.type
_entity_poly.pdbx_seq_one_letter_code
_entity_poly.pdbx_strand_id
1 'polypeptide(L)'
;MEFSGKQFSRKQLQKIVLILVLILQVYLCFTMRIQLDEPTYSALGYRFATGTRMFVDEWHISQMFGFLTMPFVWLFMHVTGSTDGVVLLLRFCYLFMSLVTLYLFMKKYGSYPNAFLSGIMILLFAPLDMMSLSYNTIGIHALLQAHCLKDTGKGRSFLAGILFSCAVLSTPYLVILFVGLFIFGIIHWKHWNGEKKSNSFLFLAGIALMVVLFCIFVFRNASLSEVINGLMHLPERNQNHFSSHNPILLMGYRFARGGWESFGPFIFLQFVAMIIALISHNQKTQKICNLLGISSVVYFIVREVVDYDFI
;
A
#
# COMPACT_ATOMS: atom_id res chain seq x y z
N MET A 1 23.92 -35.17 32.43
CA MET A 1 22.90 -34.12 32.31
C MET A 1 22.30 -34.21 30.92
N GLU A 2 21.17 -34.88 30.77
CA GLU A 2 20.43 -34.90 29.51
C GLU A 2 19.69 -33.59 29.37
N PHE A 3 20.14 -32.74 28.42
CA PHE A 3 19.38 -31.59 27.99
C PHE A 3 18.15 -32.12 27.25
N SER A 4 17.04 -32.28 27.94
CA SER A 4 15.71 -32.50 27.34
C SER A 4 15.40 -31.24 26.50
N GLY A 5 15.84 -31.25 25.25
CA GLY A 5 15.54 -30.22 24.28
C GLY A 5 14.06 -30.17 23.99
N LYS A 6 13.30 -29.34 24.71
CA LYS A 6 11.91 -29.05 24.35
C LYS A 6 11.89 -28.54 22.90
N GLN A 7 11.49 -29.39 21.97
CA GLN A 7 11.28 -28.99 20.56
C GLN A 7 10.15 -27.96 20.53
N PHE A 8 10.51 -26.71 20.19
CA PHE A 8 9.54 -25.64 20.01
C PHE A 8 8.52 -26.03 18.94
N SER A 9 7.25 -25.91 19.23
CA SER A 9 6.23 -26.11 18.20
C SER A 9 6.36 -25.04 17.13
N ARG A 10 6.02 -25.36 15.87
CA ARG A 10 6.01 -24.41 14.75
C ARG A 10 5.27 -23.12 15.10
N LYS A 11 4.14 -23.23 15.83
CA LYS A 11 3.34 -22.05 16.26
C LYS A 11 4.08 -21.18 17.27
N GLN A 12 4.86 -21.77 18.16
CA GLN A 12 5.67 -21.01 19.14
C GLN A 12 6.79 -20.26 18.43
N LEU A 13 7.49 -20.90 17.48
CA LEU A 13 8.51 -20.25 16.68
C LEU A 13 7.93 -19.06 15.87
N GLN A 14 6.79 -19.25 15.23
CA GLN A 14 6.11 -18.17 14.51
C GLN A 14 5.77 -16.97 15.43
N LYS A 15 5.28 -17.22 16.64
CA LYS A 15 5.01 -16.15 17.62
C LYS A 15 6.30 -15.41 18.02
N ILE A 16 7.38 -16.13 18.29
CA ILE A 16 8.67 -15.53 18.63
C ILE A 16 9.17 -14.64 17.50
N VAL A 17 9.18 -15.15 16.27
CA VAL A 17 9.59 -14.37 15.08
C VAL A 17 8.73 -13.12 14.92
N LEU A 18 7.41 -13.23 15.07
CA LEU A 18 6.52 -12.07 14.98
C LEU A 18 6.85 -11.02 16.05
N ILE A 19 7.06 -11.44 17.29
CA ILE A 19 7.42 -10.53 18.40
C ILE A 19 8.75 -9.83 18.10
N LEU A 20 9.77 -10.56 17.63
CA LEU A 20 11.07 -9.98 17.29
C LEU A 20 10.95 -8.96 16.15
N VAL A 21 10.16 -9.28 15.10
CA VAL A 21 9.92 -8.34 14.00
C VAL A 21 9.18 -7.09 14.49
N LEU A 22 8.20 -7.24 15.37
CA LEU A 22 7.49 -6.08 15.94
C LEU A 22 8.40 -5.20 16.80
N ILE A 23 9.25 -5.80 17.63
CA ILE A 23 10.25 -5.05 18.42
C ILE A 23 11.18 -4.29 17.46
N LEU A 24 11.66 -4.95 16.41
CA LEU A 24 12.50 -4.31 15.39
C LEU A 24 11.77 -3.14 14.73
N GLN A 25 10.51 -3.32 14.32
CA GLN A 25 9.72 -2.25 13.68
C GLN A 25 9.52 -1.05 14.60
N VAL A 26 9.19 -1.29 15.86
CA VAL A 26 9.07 -0.21 16.87
C VAL A 26 10.41 0.49 17.06
N TYR A 27 11.52 -0.25 17.19
CA TYR A 27 12.86 0.31 17.29
C TYR A 27 13.19 1.19 16.07
N LEU A 28 12.94 0.72 14.87
CA LEU A 28 13.17 1.47 13.63
C LEU A 28 12.30 2.74 13.53
N CYS A 29 11.07 2.75 14.04
CA CYS A 29 10.26 3.97 14.09
C CYS A 29 10.96 5.12 14.82
N PHE A 30 11.73 4.82 15.86
CA PHE A 30 12.44 5.83 16.64
C PHE A 30 13.84 6.16 16.12
N THR A 31 14.54 5.17 15.59
CA THR A 31 16.00 5.28 15.31
C THR A 31 16.32 5.49 13.84
N MET A 32 15.41 5.13 12.95
CA MET A 32 15.63 5.30 11.53
C MET A 32 15.76 6.77 11.17
N ARG A 33 16.76 7.09 10.34
CA ARG A 33 16.94 8.45 9.82
C ARG A 33 15.69 8.90 9.07
N ILE A 34 15.42 10.19 9.11
CA ILE A 34 14.36 10.80 8.32
C ILE A 34 14.84 10.78 6.85
N GLN A 35 14.14 10.04 6.01
CA GLN A 35 14.45 9.96 4.59
C GLN A 35 14.03 11.22 3.86
N LEU A 36 14.66 11.49 2.71
CA LEU A 36 14.54 12.74 1.96
C LEU A 36 13.07 13.12 1.66
N ASP A 37 12.24 12.12 1.33
CA ASP A 37 10.85 12.32 0.94
C ASP A 37 9.87 12.32 2.12
N GLU A 38 10.26 11.76 3.27
CA GLU A 38 9.39 11.61 4.44
C GLU A 38 8.91 12.96 5.00
N PRO A 39 9.76 14.01 5.12
CA PRO A 39 9.32 15.34 5.49
C PRO A 39 8.36 15.96 4.47
N THR A 40 8.59 15.72 3.16
CA THR A 40 7.73 16.22 2.10
C THR A 40 6.32 15.66 2.22
N TYR A 41 6.20 14.36 2.48
CA TYR A 41 4.90 13.72 2.65
C TYR A 41 4.19 14.13 3.94
N SER A 42 4.94 14.33 5.02
CA SER A 42 4.41 14.87 6.27
C SER A 42 3.94 16.32 6.08
N ALA A 43 4.70 17.13 5.32
CA ALA A 43 4.36 18.50 5.01
C ALA A 43 3.09 18.62 4.16
N LEU A 44 2.78 17.68 3.28
CA LEU A 44 1.52 17.70 2.52
C LEU A 44 0.31 17.59 3.45
N GLY A 45 0.34 16.67 4.41
CA GLY A 45 -0.72 16.58 5.43
C GLY A 45 -0.86 17.86 6.24
N TYR A 46 0.26 18.48 6.63
CA TYR A 46 0.30 19.76 7.34
C TYR A 46 -0.30 20.90 6.51
N ARG A 47 0.14 21.07 5.27
CA ARG A 47 -0.34 22.14 4.37
C ARG A 47 -1.85 22.06 4.20
N PHE A 48 -2.41 20.88 3.98
CA PHE A 48 -3.86 20.71 3.85
C PHE A 48 -4.59 20.94 5.18
N ALA A 49 -3.99 20.58 6.32
CA ALA A 49 -4.54 20.88 7.63
C ALA A 49 -4.59 22.39 7.93
N THR A 50 -3.68 23.17 7.34
CA THR A 50 -3.58 24.63 7.49
C THR A 50 -4.28 25.42 6.37
N GLY A 51 -4.96 24.75 5.43
CA GLY A 51 -5.84 25.40 4.46
C GLY A 51 -5.28 25.56 3.04
N THR A 52 -4.11 24.99 2.75
CA THR A 52 -3.58 24.92 1.38
C THR A 52 -4.57 24.20 0.46
N ARG A 53 -4.84 24.75 -0.72
CA ARG A 53 -5.82 24.22 -1.67
C ARG A 53 -5.17 23.20 -2.60
N MET A 54 -5.71 21.99 -2.60
CA MET A 54 -5.25 20.92 -3.48
C MET A 54 -5.47 21.29 -4.95
N PHE A 55 -4.49 21.00 -5.82
CA PHE A 55 -4.45 21.32 -7.25
C PHE A 55 -4.35 22.82 -7.59
N VAL A 56 -4.48 23.72 -6.63
CA VAL A 56 -4.41 25.17 -6.83
C VAL A 56 -3.11 25.73 -6.27
N ASP A 57 -2.86 25.50 -4.99
CA ASP A 57 -1.67 26.02 -4.30
C ASP A 57 -0.59 24.94 -4.14
N GLU A 58 -0.96 23.66 -4.26
CA GLU A 58 -0.06 22.51 -4.14
C GLU A 58 0.19 21.88 -5.52
N TRP A 59 1.45 21.53 -5.80
CA TRP A 59 1.90 21.08 -7.12
C TRP A 59 2.53 19.68 -7.09
N HIS A 60 2.65 19.05 -5.93
CA HIS A 60 3.25 17.74 -5.85
C HIS A 60 2.38 16.71 -6.58
N ILE A 61 3.02 15.89 -7.42
CA ILE A 61 2.30 14.92 -8.28
C ILE A 61 1.47 13.91 -7.47
N SER A 62 1.95 13.54 -6.29
CA SER A 62 1.26 12.58 -5.40
C SER A 62 0.37 13.27 -4.36
N GLN A 63 0.02 14.55 -4.53
CA GLN A 63 -0.65 15.35 -3.51
C GLN A 63 -1.98 14.75 -2.97
N MET A 64 -2.67 13.91 -3.75
CA MET A 64 -3.97 13.37 -3.35
C MET A 64 -3.91 12.51 -2.09
N PHE A 65 -2.76 11.83 -1.80
CA PHE A 65 -2.64 11.06 -0.56
C PHE A 65 -2.60 11.97 0.68
N GLY A 66 -2.21 13.23 0.54
CA GLY A 66 -2.23 14.23 1.62
C GLY A 66 -3.64 14.44 2.22
N PHE A 67 -4.70 14.23 1.43
CA PHE A 67 -6.08 14.18 1.94
C PHE A 67 -6.26 13.09 3.01
N LEU A 68 -5.60 11.94 2.86
CA LEU A 68 -5.70 10.82 3.78
C LEU A 68 -4.85 11.01 5.04
N THR A 69 -3.73 11.73 4.94
CA THR A 69 -2.84 12.01 6.07
C THR A 69 -3.24 13.26 6.85
N MET A 70 -3.91 14.21 6.20
CA MET A 70 -4.34 15.47 6.79
C MET A 70 -5.12 15.31 8.11
N PRO A 71 -6.10 14.39 8.26
CA PRO A 71 -6.84 14.25 9.52
C PRO A 71 -5.95 13.87 10.70
N PHE A 72 -4.94 13.03 10.49
CA PHE A 72 -4.00 12.61 11.54
C PHE A 72 -3.10 13.77 11.96
N VAL A 73 -2.58 14.52 11.00
CA VAL A 73 -1.74 15.69 11.25
C VAL A 73 -2.55 16.80 11.92
N TRP A 74 -3.76 17.07 11.43
CA TRP A 74 -4.67 18.06 12.03
C TRP A 74 -4.99 17.72 13.49
N LEU A 75 -5.37 16.48 13.77
CA LEU A 75 -5.68 16.03 15.13
C LEU A 75 -4.45 16.17 16.05
N PHE A 76 -3.28 15.74 15.58
CA PHE A 76 -2.04 15.84 16.34
C PHE A 76 -1.73 17.29 16.72
N MET A 77 -1.80 18.22 15.77
CA MET A 77 -1.54 19.64 16.01
C MET A 77 -2.54 20.24 17.01
N HIS A 78 -3.82 19.85 16.94
CA HIS A 78 -4.83 20.33 17.90
C HIS A 78 -4.60 19.80 19.31
N VAL A 79 -4.09 18.58 19.45
CA VAL A 79 -3.84 17.97 20.76
C VAL A 79 -2.53 18.45 21.36
N THR A 80 -1.47 18.60 20.55
CA THR A 80 -0.12 18.94 21.06
C THR A 80 0.20 20.42 21.00
N GLY A 81 -0.50 21.19 20.17
CA GLY A 81 -0.18 22.59 19.88
C GLY A 81 1.12 22.76 19.06
N SER A 82 1.73 21.70 18.55
CA SER A 82 3.01 21.70 17.85
C SER A 82 2.99 20.76 16.65
N THR A 83 3.93 20.95 15.72
CA THR A 83 4.24 20.01 14.65
C THR A 83 5.37 19.04 15.00
N ASP A 84 6.03 19.25 16.17
CA ASP A 84 7.12 18.41 16.61
C ASP A 84 6.64 16.98 16.88
N GLY A 85 7.21 16.02 16.17
CA GLY A 85 6.80 14.61 16.29
C GLY A 85 5.77 14.14 15.26
N VAL A 86 5.31 15.00 14.32
CA VAL A 86 4.36 14.59 13.24
C VAL A 86 4.91 13.43 12.42
N VAL A 87 6.20 13.42 12.09
CA VAL A 87 6.83 12.30 11.36
C VAL A 87 6.73 11.02 12.17
N LEU A 88 7.01 11.08 13.48
CA LEU A 88 6.90 9.92 14.37
C LEU A 88 5.45 9.42 14.47
N LEU A 89 4.48 10.33 14.57
CA LEU A 89 3.06 9.97 14.51
C LEU A 89 2.74 9.18 13.23
N LEU A 90 3.16 9.68 12.07
CA LEU A 90 2.88 9.03 10.79
C LEU A 90 3.58 7.67 10.65
N ARG A 91 4.75 7.49 11.28
CA ARG A 91 5.42 6.19 11.41
C ARG A 91 4.59 5.20 12.26
N PHE A 92 4.04 5.63 13.38
CA PHE A 92 3.15 4.80 14.18
C PHE A 92 1.84 4.48 13.47
N CYS A 93 1.27 5.44 12.74
CA CYS A 93 0.09 5.18 11.89
C CYS A 93 0.39 4.14 10.81
N TYR A 94 1.56 4.21 10.19
CA TYR A 94 2.03 3.20 9.23
C TYR A 94 2.17 1.82 9.88
N LEU A 95 2.84 1.73 11.03
CA LEU A 95 2.97 0.46 11.77
C LEU A 95 1.61 -0.13 12.13
N PHE A 96 0.68 0.68 12.61
CA PHE A 96 -0.68 0.25 12.90
C PHE A 96 -1.39 -0.27 11.64
N MET A 97 -1.30 0.46 10.52
CA MET A 97 -1.88 0.04 9.24
C MET A 97 -1.29 -1.28 8.75
N SER A 98 0.02 -1.48 8.91
CA SER A 98 0.72 -2.73 8.56
C SER A 98 0.25 -3.91 9.43
N LEU A 99 0.03 -3.69 10.72
CA LEU A 99 -0.52 -4.69 11.64
C LEU A 99 -1.95 -5.09 11.29
N VAL A 100 -2.80 -4.11 10.94
CA VAL A 100 -4.17 -4.38 10.46
C VAL A 100 -4.11 -5.19 9.16
N THR A 101 -3.22 -4.85 8.25
CA THR A 101 -3.03 -5.59 6.99
C THR A 101 -2.59 -7.03 7.26
N LEU A 102 -1.59 -7.22 8.13
CA LEU A 102 -1.15 -8.55 8.55
C LEU A 102 -2.30 -9.38 9.15
N TYR A 103 -3.05 -8.78 10.07
CA TYR A 103 -4.19 -9.45 10.70
C TYR A 103 -5.23 -9.93 9.66
N LEU A 104 -5.64 -9.03 8.76
CA LEU A 104 -6.62 -9.36 7.71
C LEU A 104 -6.08 -10.41 6.73
N PHE A 105 -4.81 -10.28 6.35
CA PHE A 105 -4.13 -11.24 5.49
C PHE A 105 -4.05 -12.62 6.13
N MET A 106 -3.60 -12.70 7.37
CA MET A 106 -3.52 -13.98 8.10
C MET A 106 -4.89 -14.59 8.34
N LYS A 107 -5.93 -13.80 8.57
CA LYS A 107 -7.31 -14.27 8.70
C LYS A 107 -7.82 -14.91 7.40
N LYS A 108 -7.46 -14.36 6.24
CA LYS A 108 -7.90 -14.85 4.93
C LYS A 108 -7.03 -15.99 4.40
N TYR A 109 -5.71 -15.91 4.61
CA TYR A 109 -4.74 -16.79 3.97
C TYR A 109 -3.91 -17.65 4.94
N GLY A 110 -4.12 -17.53 6.25
CA GLY A 110 -3.29 -18.18 7.27
C GLY A 110 -3.22 -19.71 7.21
N SER A 111 -4.15 -20.35 6.49
CA SER A 111 -4.13 -21.80 6.23
C SER A 111 -3.09 -22.22 5.17
N TYR A 112 -2.62 -21.27 4.35
CA TYR A 112 -1.64 -21.57 3.31
C TYR A 112 -0.23 -21.70 3.88
N PRO A 113 0.61 -22.62 3.37
CA PRO A 113 1.94 -22.92 3.93
C PRO A 113 2.86 -21.71 4.12
N ASN A 114 2.82 -20.76 3.17
CA ASN A 114 3.71 -19.60 3.15
C ASN A 114 3.06 -18.31 3.65
N ALA A 115 1.80 -18.38 4.15
CA ALA A 115 1.08 -17.18 4.58
C ALA A 115 1.82 -16.40 5.67
N PHE A 116 2.43 -17.10 6.63
CA PHE A 116 3.18 -16.46 7.71
C PHE A 116 4.37 -15.65 7.16
N LEU A 117 5.14 -16.23 6.24
CA LEU A 117 6.29 -15.56 5.63
C LEU A 117 5.85 -14.31 4.83
N SER A 118 4.81 -14.46 4.01
CA SER A 118 4.21 -13.33 3.29
C SER A 118 3.69 -12.25 4.25
N GLY A 119 3.13 -12.65 5.39
CA GLY A 119 2.70 -11.73 6.45
C GLY A 119 3.86 -10.94 7.07
N ILE A 120 5.00 -11.59 7.32
CA ILE A 120 6.21 -10.91 7.78
C ILE A 120 6.71 -9.90 6.73
N MET A 121 6.67 -10.25 5.44
CA MET A 121 7.03 -9.32 4.36
C MET A 121 6.11 -8.07 4.33
N ILE A 122 4.82 -8.23 4.61
CA ILE A 122 3.89 -7.10 4.73
C ILE A 122 4.32 -6.15 5.86
N LEU A 123 4.79 -6.69 6.99
CA LEU A 123 5.29 -5.88 8.10
C LEU A 123 6.61 -5.18 7.78
N LEU A 124 7.50 -5.85 7.05
CA LEU A 124 8.83 -5.33 6.69
C LEU A 124 8.82 -4.45 5.45
N PHE A 125 7.66 -4.27 4.82
CA PHE A 125 7.54 -3.47 3.60
C PHE A 125 7.76 -1.98 3.90
N ALA A 126 8.92 -1.47 3.58
CA ALA A 126 9.30 -0.07 3.74
C ALA A 126 9.84 0.49 2.41
N PRO A 127 8.97 0.84 1.45
CA PRO A 127 9.39 1.29 0.13
C PRO A 127 10.21 2.57 0.25
N LEU A 128 11.35 2.64 -0.46
CA LEU A 128 12.28 3.76 -0.41
C LEU A 128 12.74 4.08 1.03
N ASP A 129 12.92 3.05 1.86
CA ASP A 129 13.31 3.15 3.27
C ASP A 129 12.39 4.04 4.13
N MET A 130 11.15 4.25 3.70
CA MET A 130 10.17 5.07 4.40
C MET A 130 9.24 4.21 5.25
N MET A 131 9.37 4.33 6.56
CA MET A 131 8.46 3.69 7.53
C MET A 131 7.33 4.63 7.95
N SER A 132 6.82 5.44 7.05
CA SER A 132 5.79 6.44 7.32
C SER A 132 4.62 6.30 6.35
N LEU A 133 3.50 6.96 6.67
CA LEU A 133 2.39 7.07 5.74
C LEU A 133 2.81 7.88 4.52
N SER A 134 2.86 7.22 3.38
CA SER A 134 3.19 7.79 2.07
C SER A 134 2.22 7.29 1.01
N TYR A 135 2.29 7.84 -0.18
CA TYR A 135 1.45 7.35 -1.28
C TYR A 135 1.72 5.86 -1.59
N ASN A 136 2.96 5.38 -1.44
CA ASN A 136 3.30 3.97 -1.65
C ASN A 136 2.76 3.08 -0.54
N THR A 137 3.00 3.44 0.72
CA THR A 137 2.61 2.62 1.87
C THR A 137 1.10 2.55 2.01
N ILE A 138 0.39 3.68 1.93
CA ILE A 138 -1.08 3.70 1.97
C ILE A 138 -1.65 2.92 0.78
N GLY A 139 -1.11 3.15 -0.43
CA GLY A 139 -1.59 2.50 -1.65
C GLY A 139 -1.59 0.98 -1.55
N ILE A 140 -0.46 0.39 -1.17
CA ILE A 140 -0.32 -1.07 -1.07
C ILE A 140 -1.13 -1.65 0.08
N HIS A 141 -1.02 -1.07 1.29
CA HIS A 141 -1.73 -1.62 2.44
C HIS A 141 -3.25 -1.51 2.28
N ALA A 142 -3.76 -0.37 1.81
CA ALA A 142 -5.19 -0.18 1.57
C ALA A 142 -5.72 -1.13 0.48
N LEU A 143 -4.95 -1.36 -0.59
CA LEU A 143 -5.30 -2.34 -1.63
C LEU A 143 -5.37 -3.76 -1.09
N LEU A 144 -4.38 -4.19 -0.30
CA LEU A 144 -4.36 -5.51 0.33
C LEU A 144 -5.51 -5.68 1.32
N GLN A 145 -5.80 -4.67 2.14
CA GLN A 145 -6.93 -4.68 3.08
C GLN A 145 -8.25 -4.76 2.33
N ALA A 146 -8.45 -3.96 1.27
CA ALA A 146 -9.62 -4.02 0.42
C ALA A 146 -9.83 -5.42 -0.19
N HIS A 147 -8.76 -6.02 -0.71
CA HIS A 147 -8.78 -7.38 -1.24
C HIS A 147 -9.13 -8.42 -0.16
N CYS A 148 -8.61 -8.27 1.05
CA CYS A 148 -8.92 -9.19 2.14
C CYS A 148 -10.37 -9.11 2.61
N LEU A 149 -10.98 -7.92 2.56
CA LEU A 149 -12.34 -7.67 3.07
C LEU A 149 -13.43 -7.86 2.01
N LYS A 150 -13.09 -7.68 0.72
CA LYS A 150 -14.07 -7.83 -0.36
C LYS A 150 -14.71 -9.23 -0.33
N ASP A 151 -16.01 -9.27 -0.56
CA ASP A 151 -16.84 -10.48 -0.61
C ASP A 151 -16.92 -11.30 0.69
N THR A 152 -16.50 -10.76 1.84
CA THR A 152 -16.56 -11.44 3.14
C THR A 152 -17.79 -11.04 3.99
N GLY A 153 -18.69 -10.23 3.44
CA GLY A 153 -19.93 -9.76 4.07
C GLY A 153 -20.23 -8.29 3.75
N LYS A 154 -21.48 -7.88 3.94
CA LYS A 154 -22.01 -6.58 3.49
C LYS A 154 -21.19 -5.38 3.99
N GLY A 155 -21.05 -5.23 5.32
CA GLY A 155 -20.30 -4.10 5.89
C GLY A 155 -18.82 -4.12 5.52
N ARG A 156 -18.22 -5.31 5.39
CA ARG A 156 -16.82 -5.47 4.99
C ARG A 156 -16.61 -5.11 3.51
N SER A 157 -17.56 -5.43 2.65
CA SER A 157 -17.50 -5.02 1.24
C SER A 157 -17.60 -3.50 1.07
N PHE A 158 -18.43 -2.83 1.88
CA PHE A 158 -18.47 -1.37 1.92
C PHE A 158 -17.12 -0.78 2.36
N LEU A 159 -16.56 -1.28 3.47
CA LEU A 159 -15.23 -0.86 3.93
C LEU A 159 -14.13 -1.15 2.91
N ALA A 160 -14.22 -2.28 2.19
CA ALA A 160 -13.31 -2.59 1.10
C ALA A 160 -13.36 -1.55 -0.02
N GLY A 161 -14.54 -1.00 -0.33
CA GLY A 161 -14.70 0.11 -1.29
C GLY A 161 -14.01 1.38 -0.83
N ILE A 162 -14.15 1.75 0.45
CA ILE A 162 -13.45 2.89 1.07
C ILE A 162 -11.94 2.69 0.96
N LEU A 163 -11.42 1.54 1.39
CA LEU A 163 -9.99 1.24 1.36
C LEU A 163 -9.42 1.19 -0.06
N PHE A 164 -10.19 0.67 -1.01
CA PHE A 164 -9.80 0.69 -2.42
C PHE A 164 -9.67 2.13 -2.94
N SER A 165 -10.59 3.02 -2.56
CA SER A 165 -10.51 4.45 -2.90
C SER A 165 -9.30 5.12 -2.25
N CYS A 166 -8.96 4.77 -0.99
CA CYS A 166 -7.72 5.23 -0.36
C CYS A 166 -6.49 4.79 -1.16
N ALA A 167 -6.48 3.55 -1.67
CA ALA A 167 -5.41 3.06 -2.52
C ALA A 167 -5.31 3.85 -3.83
N VAL A 168 -6.43 4.14 -4.49
CA VAL A 168 -6.47 4.95 -5.74
C VAL A 168 -6.05 6.40 -5.48
N LEU A 169 -6.52 7.03 -4.40
CA LEU A 169 -6.10 8.40 -4.03
C LEU A 169 -4.60 8.48 -3.72
N SER A 170 -4.04 7.43 -3.13
CA SER A 170 -2.59 7.36 -2.90
C SER A 170 -1.82 7.07 -4.18
N THR A 171 -2.35 6.21 -5.03
CA THR A 171 -1.68 5.65 -6.21
C THR A 171 -2.62 5.70 -7.40
N PRO A 172 -2.77 6.87 -8.08
CA PRO A 172 -3.83 7.13 -9.06
C PRO A 172 -3.90 6.15 -10.24
N TYR A 173 -2.78 5.57 -10.64
CA TYR A 173 -2.77 4.58 -11.72
C TYR A 173 -3.53 3.28 -11.37
N LEU A 174 -3.84 3.03 -10.11
CA LEU A 174 -4.73 1.93 -9.70
C LEU A 174 -6.18 2.11 -10.18
N VAL A 175 -6.55 3.28 -10.71
CA VAL A 175 -7.83 3.47 -11.39
C VAL A 175 -7.99 2.51 -12.57
N ILE A 176 -6.90 2.12 -13.22
CA ILE A 176 -6.91 1.12 -14.31
C ILE A 176 -7.41 -0.23 -13.79
N LEU A 177 -6.97 -0.62 -12.59
CA LEU A 177 -7.46 -1.83 -11.93
C LEU A 177 -8.96 -1.74 -11.63
N PHE A 178 -9.45 -0.56 -11.21
CA PHE A 178 -10.88 -0.33 -11.00
C PHE A 178 -11.66 -0.53 -12.30
N VAL A 179 -11.22 0.09 -13.39
CA VAL A 179 -11.86 -0.05 -14.70
C VAL A 179 -11.91 -1.53 -15.13
N GLY A 180 -10.81 -2.26 -14.98
CA GLY A 180 -10.75 -3.70 -15.27
C GLY A 180 -11.73 -4.52 -14.41
N LEU A 181 -11.77 -4.26 -13.10
CA LEU A 181 -12.71 -4.94 -12.20
C LEU A 181 -14.17 -4.58 -12.49
N PHE A 182 -14.45 -3.34 -12.89
CA PHE A 182 -15.77 -2.87 -13.23
C PHE A 182 -16.28 -3.54 -14.52
N ILE A 183 -15.46 -3.57 -15.57
CA ILE A 183 -15.76 -4.27 -16.84
C ILE A 183 -15.99 -5.76 -16.56
N PHE A 184 -15.11 -6.42 -15.80
CA PHE A 184 -15.26 -7.80 -15.40
C PHE A 184 -16.60 -8.02 -14.66
N GLY A 185 -16.94 -7.10 -13.76
CA GLY A 185 -18.21 -7.13 -13.03
C GLY A 185 -19.43 -7.06 -13.95
N ILE A 186 -19.41 -6.17 -14.95
CA ILE A 186 -20.51 -6.03 -15.93
C ILE A 186 -20.68 -7.34 -16.73
N ILE A 187 -19.58 -7.88 -17.27
CA ILE A 187 -19.59 -9.10 -18.09
C ILE A 187 -20.19 -10.28 -17.30
N HIS A 188 -19.79 -10.43 -16.03
CA HIS A 188 -20.19 -11.58 -15.21
C HIS A 188 -21.44 -11.33 -14.35
N TRP A 189 -22.07 -10.14 -14.44
CA TRP A 189 -23.19 -9.74 -13.57
C TRP A 189 -24.35 -10.72 -13.57
N LYS A 190 -24.69 -11.27 -14.74
CA LYS A 190 -25.78 -12.24 -14.89
C LYS A 190 -25.52 -13.56 -14.15
N HIS A 191 -24.26 -13.95 -14.04
CA HIS A 191 -23.84 -15.21 -13.41
C HIS A 191 -23.63 -15.09 -11.89
N TRP A 192 -23.69 -13.88 -11.32
CA TRP A 192 -23.49 -13.67 -9.90
C TRP A 192 -24.77 -13.95 -9.11
N ASN A 193 -24.64 -14.61 -7.97
CA ASN A 193 -25.72 -14.78 -7.01
C ASN A 193 -26.09 -13.43 -6.35
N GLY A 194 -27.24 -13.38 -5.64
CA GLY A 194 -27.75 -12.18 -5.01
C GLY A 194 -26.79 -11.58 -3.96
N GLU A 195 -26.10 -12.44 -3.21
CA GLU A 195 -25.13 -11.99 -2.20
C GLU A 195 -23.93 -11.28 -2.84
N LYS A 196 -23.35 -11.85 -3.90
CA LYS A 196 -22.23 -11.24 -4.61
C LYS A 196 -22.61 -9.90 -5.26
N LYS A 197 -23.83 -9.81 -5.82
CA LYS A 197 -24.38 -8.56 -6.34
C LYS A 197 -24.51 -7.50 -5.25
N SER A 198 -25.07 -7.87 -4.08
CA SER A 198 -25.21 -6.98 -2.93
C SER A 198 -23.84 -6.50 -2.42
N ASN A 199 -22.88 -7.38 -2.28
CA ASN A 199 -21.53 -7.05 -1.85
C ASN A 199 -20.83 -6.11 -2.85
N SER A 200 -21.00 -6.33 -4.15
CA SER A 200 -20.44 -5.45 -5.19
C SER A 200 -21.10 -4.07 -5.19
N PHE A 201 -22.42 -3.99 -4.97
CA PHE A 201 -23.10 -2.72 -4.83
C PHE A 201 -22.58 -1.92 -3.61
N LEU A 202 -22.41 -2.60 -2.46
CA LEU A 202 -21.87 -1.96 -1.26
C LEU A 202 -20.40 -1.54 -1.42
N PHE A 203 -19.61 -2.30 -2.15
CA PHE A 203 -18.26 -1.90 -2.53
C PHE A 203 -18.27 -0.60 -3.34
N LEU A 204 -19.13 -0.49 -4.35
CA LEU A 204 -19.30 0.74 -5.13
C LEU A 204 -19.83 1.91 -4.27
N ALA A 205 -20.73 1.64 -3.32
CA ALA A 205 -21.21 2.67 -2.39
C ALA A 205 -20.08 3.20 -1.49
N GLY A 206 -19.15 2.33 -1.05
CA GLY A 206 -17.96 2.75 -0.31
C GLY A 206 -17.03 3.64 -1.15
N ILE A 207 -16.86 3.32 -2.43
CA ILE A 207 -16.12 4.15 -3.39
C ILE A 207 -16.82 5.51 -3.55
N ALA A 208 -18.13 5.50 -3.80
CA ALA A 208 -18.89 6.72 -4.00
C ALA A 208 -18.80 7.66 -2.79
N LEU A 209 -18.90 7.13 -1.58
CA LEU A 209 -18.69 7.92 -0.36
C LEU A 209 -17.33 8.63 -0.34
N MET A 210 -16.25 7.90 -0.65
CA MET A 210 -14.91 8.49 -0.65
C MET A 210 -14.73 9.52 -1.76
N VAL A 211 -15.30 9.31 -2.93
CA VAL A 211 -15.31 10.30 -4.02
C VAL A 211 -16.02 11.56 -3.58
N VAL A 212 -17.20 11.45 -2.95
CA VAL A 212 -17.94 12.60 -2.43
C VAL A 212 -17.12 13.36 -1.38
N LEU A 213 -16.53 12.67 -0.41
CA LEU A 213 -15.70 13.30 0.63
C LEU A 213 -14.49 14.00 0.02
N PHE A 214 -13.85 13.38 -0.96
CA PHE A 214 -12.72 13.97 -1.66
C PHE A 214 -13.14 15.20 -2.48
N CYS A 215 -14.26 15.15 -3.19
CA CYS A 215 -14.80 16.30 -3.92
C CYS A 215 -15.15 17.45 -2.95
N ILE A 216 -15.81 17.16 -1.82
CA ILE A 216 -16.09 18.18 -0.80
C ILE A 216 -14.79 18.82 -0.32
N PHE A 217 -13.76 18.01 -0.06
CA PHE A 217 -12.46 18.53 0.38
C PHE A 217 -11.80 19.44 -0.67
N VAL A 218 -11.77 19.02 -1.94
CA VAL A 218 -11.15 19.79 -3.03
C VAL A 218 -11.92 21.10 -3.30
N PHE A 219 -13.24 21.00 -3.43
CA PHE A 219 -14.08 22.14 -3.82
C PHE A 219 -14.54 23.01 -2.66
N ARG A 220 -14.16 22.70 -1.43
CA ARG A 220 -14.47 23.52 -0.26
C ARG A 220 -13.98 24.96 -0.41
N ASN A 221 -12.79 25.14 -0.95
CA ASN A 221 -12.09 26.42 -1.04
C ASN A 221 -11.55 26.70 -2.46
N ALA A 222 -11.93 25.93 -3.47
CA ALA A 222 -11.48 26.08 -4.85
C ALA A 222 -12.64 25.91 -5.82
N SER A 223 -12.68 26.76 -6.86
CA SER A 223 -13.63 26.60 -7.95
C SER A 223 -13.19 25.50 -8.92
N LEU A 224 -14.15 24.96 -9.69
CA LEU A 224 -13.85 23.96 -10.71
C LEU A 224 -12.84 24.48 -11.75
N SER A 225 -12.95 25.75 -12.14
CA SER A 225 -12.01 26.37 -13.09
C SER A 225 -10.59 26.45 -12.55
N GLU A 226 -10.41 26.80 -11.26
CA GLU A 226 -9.07 26.83 -10.63
C GLU A 226 -8.46 25.43 -10.58
N VAL A 227 -9.25 24.42 -10.21
CA VAL A 227 -8.77 23.00 -10.15
C VAL A 227 -8.38 22.51 -11.54
N ILE A 228 -9.21 22.74 -12.57
CA ILE A 228 -8.89 22.35 -13.95
C ILE A 228 -7.62 23.06 -14.42
N ASN A 229 -7.52 24.37 -14.20
CA ASN A 229 -6.33 25.14 -14.56
C ASN A 229 -5.07 24.59 -13.85
N GLY A 230 -5.17 24.30 -12.56
CA GLY A 230 -4.09 23.70 -11.79
C GLY A 230 -3.64 22.36 -12.34
N LEU A 231 -4.59 21.46 -12.67
CA LEU A 231 -4.30 20.15 -13.27
C LEU A 231 -3.64 20.28 -14.66
N MET A 232 -4.06 21.23 -15.48
CA MET A 232 -3.47 21.45 -16.81
C MET A 232 -2.01 21.92 -16.73
N HIS A 233 -1.65 22.72 -15.72
CA HIS A 233 -0.29 23.22 -15.52
C HIS A 233 0.58 22.30 -14.65
N LEU A 234 0.02 21.22 -14.08
CA LEU A 234 0.76 20.28 -13.24
C LEU A 234 1.99 19.66 -13.95
N PRO A 235 1.93 19.26 -15.24
CA PRO A 235 3.09 18.74 -15.97
C PRO A 235 4.21 19.78 -16.13
N GLU A 236 3.88 21.03 -16.42
CA GLU A 236 4.86 22.09 -16.60
C GLU A 236 5.63 22.39 -15.32
N ARG A 237 4.96 22.30 -14.17
CA ARG A 237 5.55 22.54 -12.85
C ARG A 237 6.33 21.36 -12.32
N ASN A 238 6.11 20.18 -12.88
CA ASN A 238 6.85 18.96 -12.57
C ASN A 238 7.75 18.52 -13.74
N GLN A 239 8.38 19.46 -14.44
CA GLN A 239 9.21 19.19 -15.65
C GLN A 239 10.29 18.13 -15.40
N ASN A 240 10.88 18.06 -14.20
CA ASN A 240 11.84 17.03 -13.83
C ASN A 240 11.26 15.60 -13.89
N HIS A 241 9.95 15.44 -13.73
CA HIS A 241 9.24 14.17 -13.85
C HIS A 241 8.68 13.92 -15.25
N PHE A 242 8.42 14.98 -16.04
CA PHE A 242 7.74 14.93 -17.34
C PHE A 242 8.62 15.41 -18.51
N SER A 243 9.93 15.30 -18.41
CA SER A 243 10.90 15.86 -19.37
C SER A 243 10.87 15.26 -20.79
N SER A 244 9.88 14.48 -21.16
CA SER A 244 9.74 13.91 -22.50
C SER A 244 8.45 14.30 -23.20
N HIS A 245 8.46 14.25 -24.53
CA HIS A 245 7.33 14.57 -25.41
C HIS A 245 6.09 13.65 -25.18
N ASN A 246 6.24 12.55 -24.45
CA ASN A 246 5.14 11.64 -24.12
C ASN A 246 5.26 11.13 -22.67
N PRO A 247 4.65 11.84 -21.70
CA PRO A 247 4.78 11.51 -20.29
C PRO A 247 4.26 10.10 -19.93
N ILE A 248 3.22 9.61 -20.62
CA ILE A 248 2.65 8.28 -20.37
C ILE A 248 3.63 7.17 -20.77
N LEU A 249 4.24 7.31 -21.96
CA LEU A 249 5.26 6.38 -22.44
C LEU A 249 6.52 6.41 -21.55
N LEU A 250 6.94 7.60 -21.12
CA LEU A 250 8.09 7.72 -20.22
C LEU A 250 7.81 7.12 -18.85
N MET A 251 6.62 7.34 -18.27
CA MET A 251 6.22 6.70 -17.01
C MET A 251 6.16 5.17 -17.18
N GLY A 252 5.57 4.69 -18.25
CA GLY A 252 5.54 3.26 -18.56
C GLY A 252 6.95 2.67 -18.72
N TYR A 253 7.83 3.36 -19.44
CA TYR A 253 9.23 2.94 -19.62
C TYR A 253 10.02 2.96 -18.30
N ARG A 254 9.91 4.03 -17.50
CA ARG A 254 10.58 4.12 -16.19
C ARG A 254 10.06 3.06 -15.22
N PHE A 255 8.74 2.83 -15.21
CA PHE A 255 8.14 1.77 -14.39
C PHE A 255 8.62 0.37 -14.83
N ALA A 256 8.62 0.11 -16.14
CA ALA A 256 9.08 -1.17 -16.68
C ALA A 256 10.59 -1.36 -16.46
N ARG A 257 11.40 -0.33 -16.70
CA ARG A 257 12.85 -0.37 -16.52
C ARG A 257 13.22 -0.45 -15.04
N GLY A 258 12.72 0.43 -14.19
CA GLY A 258 13.01 0.41 -12.76
C GLY A 258 12.47 -0.84 -12.06
N GLY A 259 11.27 -1.30 -12.42
CA GLY A 259 10.73 -2.57 -11.96
C GLY A 259 11.53 -3.76 -12.44
N TRP A 260 11.99 -3.75 -13.70
CA TRP A 260 12.85 -4.81 -14.24
C TRP A 260 14.24 -4.81 -13.63
N GLU A 261 14.90 -3.66 -13.53
CA GLU A 261 16.23 -3.55 -12.91
C GLU A 261 16.21 -3.91 -11.43
N SER A 262 15.12 -3.55 -10.72
CA SER A 262 15.00 -3.81 -9.28
C SER A 262 14.45 -5.19 -8.94
N PHE A 263 13.42 -5.65 -9.63
CA PHE A 263 12.64 -6.86 -9.26
C PHE A 263 12.37 -7.80 -10.44
N GLY A 264 12.68 -7.38 -11.67
CA GLY A 264 12.23 -8.06 -12.89
C GLY A 264 12.54 -9.55 -12.96
N PRO A 265 13.78 -10.00 -12.74
CA PRO A 265 14.12 -11.42 -12.79
C PRO A 265 13.34 -12.24 -11.77
N PHE A 266 13.10 -11.70 -10.56
CA PHE A 266 12.39 -12.39 -9.49
C PHE A 266 10.87 -12.39 -9.69
N ILE A 267 10.29 -11.25 -10.09
CA ILE A 267 8.87 -11.18 -10.47
C ILE A 267 8.59 -12.13 -11.63
N PHE A 268 9.47 -12.16 -12.62
CA PHE A 268 9.35 -13.06 -13.76
C PHE A 268 9.41 -14.53 -13.32
N LEU A 269 10.42 -14.90 -12.50
CA LEU A 269 10.53 -16.25 -11.96
C LEU A 269 9.34 -16.65 -11.09
N GLN A 270 8.83 -15.74 -10.26
CA GLN A 270 7.63 -16.00 -9.47
C GLN A 270 6.39 -16.14 -10.36
N PHE A 271 6.24 -15.31 -11.38
CA PHE A 271 5.15 -15.40 -12.33
C PHE A 271 5.18 -16.73 -13.10
N VAL A 272 6.34 -17.13 -13.58
CA VAL A 272 6.54 -18.43 -14.23
C VAL A 272 6.27 -19.58 -13.25
N ALA A 273 6.77 -19.50 -12.01
CA ALA A 273 6.52 -20.49 -10.99
C ALA A 273 5.02 -20.59 -10.64
N MET A 274 4.31 -19.47 -10.58
CA MET A 274 2.87 -19.43 -10.35
C MET A 274 2.10 -20.06 -11.52
N ILE A 275 2.46 -19.77 -12.77
CA ILE A 275 1.84 -20.41 -13.95
C ILE A 275 2.09 -21.92 -13.93
N ILE A 276 3.32 -22.34 -13.66
CA ILE A 276 3.66 -23.76 -13.56
C ILE A 276 2.87 -24.44 -12.42
N ALA A 277 2.71 -23.76 -11.27
CA ALA A 277 1.93 -24.29 -10.15
C ALA A 277 0.43 -24.39 -10.47
N LEU A 278 -0.12 -23.46 -11.26
CA LEU A 278 -1.52 -23.49 -11.71
C LEU A 278 -1.77 -24.62 -12.72
N ILE A 279 -0.81 -24.90 -13.60
CA ILE A 279 -0.94 -25.92 -14.65
C ILE A 279 -0.62 -27.31 -14.10
N SER A 280 0.35 -27.42 -13.18
CA SER A 280 0.83 -28.69 -12.63
C SER A 280 0.21 -29.01 -11.28
N HIS A 281 -0.64 -30.04 -11.24
CA HIS A 281 -1.21 -30.57 -9.99
C HIS A 281 -0.20 -31.43 -9.19
N ASN A 282 1.09 -31.41 -9.57
CA ASN A 282 2.11 -32.26 -8.97
C ASN A 282 2.70 -31.63 -7.70
N GLN A 283 2.70 -32.38 -6.59
CA GLN A 283 3.26 -31.94 -5.29
C GLN A 283 4.76 -31.52 -5.37
N LYS A 284 5.56 -32.16 -6.24
CA LYS A 284 6.97 -31.78 -6.43
C LYS A 284 7.08 -30.35 -7.01
N THR A 285 6.26 -30.02 -8.01
CA THR A 285 6.23 -28.70 -8.63
C THR A 285 5.77 -27.64 -7.63
N GLN A 286 4.77 -27.93 -6.80
CA GLN A 286 4.36 -27.02 -5.73
C GLN A 286 5.49 -26.76 -4.70
N LYS A 287 6.29 -27.78 -4.35
CA LYS A 287 7.46 -27.60 -3.49
C LYS A 287 8.52 -26.70 -4.12
N ILE A 288 8.78 -26.85 -5.42
CA ILE A 288 9.72 -25.99 -6.15
C ILE A 288 9.21 -24.54 -6.21
N CYS A 289 7.93 -24.33 -6.50
CA CYS A 289 7.34 -23.00 -6.49
C CYS A 289 7.39 -22.33 -5.11
N ASN A 290 7.19 -23.12 -4.03
CA ASN A 290 7.34 -22.63 -2.66
C ASN A 290 8.78 -22.26 -2.34
N LEU A 291 9.76 -23.04 -2.83
CA LEU A 291 11.19 -22.77 -2.64
C LEU A 291 11.60 -21.48 -3.38
N LEU A 292 11.14 -21.29 -4.61
CA LEU A 292 11.35 -20.07 -5.38
C LEU A 292 10.71 -18.84 -4.69
N GLY A 293 9.52 -19.00 -4.12
CA GLY A 293 8.89 -17.96 -3.29
C GLY A 293 9.72 -17.59 -2.06
N ILE A 294 10.28 -18.58 -1.35
CA ILE A 294 11.16 -18.34 -0.21
C ILE A 294 12.47 -17.68 -0.62
N SER A 295 13.08 -18.13 -1.71
CA SER A 295 14.36 -17.55 -2.18
C SER A 295 14.20 -16.10 -2.64
N SER A 296 13.09 -15.72 -3.25
CA SER A 296 12.82 -14.33 -3.61
C SER A 296 12.60 -13.44 -2.37
N VAL A 297 11.99 -13.96 -1.32
CA VAL A 297 11.84 -13.26 -0.03
C VAL A 297 13.22 -13.07 0.64
N VAL A 298 14.04 -14.12 0.69
CA VAL A 298 15.40 -14.03 1.24
C VAL A 298 16.24 -13.03 0.44
N TYR A 299 16.16 -13.05 -0.88
CA TYR A 299 16.87 -12.09 -1.72
C TYR A 299 16.41 -10.64 -1.44
N PHE A 300 15.10 -10.42 -1.31
CA PHE A 300 14.58 -9.09 -0.98
C PHE A 300 15.12 -8.60 0.37
N ILE A 301 15.09 -9.45 1.41
CA ILE A 301 15.64 -9.11 2.72
C ILE A 301 17.14 -8.83 2.64
N VAL A 302 17.91 -9.69 1.94
CA VAL A 302 19.36 -9.51 1.80
C VAL A 302 19.68 -8.22 1.06
N ARG A 303 18.95 -7.92 0.00
CA ARG A 303 19.11 -6.68 -0.76
C ARG A 303 18.82 -5.46 0.09
N GLU A 304 17.70 -5.43 0.79
CA GLU A 304 17.34 -4.32 1.71
C GLU A 304 18.39 -4.15 2.81
N VAL A 305 18.99 -5.23 3.32
CA VAL A 305 20.06 -5.18 4.32
C VAL A 305 21.39 -4.72 3.73
N VAL A 306 21.69 -5.06 2.46
CA VAL A 306 22.96 -4.72 1.81
C VAL A 306 22.92 -3.32 1.19
N ASP A 307 21.76 -2.90 0.64
CA ASP A 307 21.57 -1.53 0.13
C ASP A 307 21.42 -0.49 1.26
N TYR A 308 21.27 -0.92 2.53
CA TYR A 308 21.46 -0.06 3.69
C TYR A 308 22.96 0.22 3.83
N ASP A 309 23.42 1.31 3.26
CA ASP A 309 24.70 1.90 3.63
C ASP A 309 24.64 2.27 5.13
N PHE A 310 25.16 1.37 5.95
CA PHE A 310 25.54 1.67 7.32
C PHE A 310 26.76 2.60 7.27
N ILE A 311 26.57 3.87 6.94
CA ILE A 311 27.57 4.91 7.14
C ILE A 311 27.02 5.96 8.07
#